data_20090cc4a6dc01512ec478e5404e688a
#
_entry.id   20090cc4a6dc01512ec478e5404e688a
#
_cell.length_a   1.000
_cell.length_b   1.000
_cell.length_c   1.000
_cell.angle_alpha   90.00
_cell.angle_beta   90.00
_cell.angle_gamma   90.00
#
_symmetry.space_group_name_H-M   'P 1'
#
loop_
_entity.id
_entity.type
_entity.pdbx_description
1 polymer ?
#
loop_
_entity_poly.entity_id
_entity_poly.type
_entity_poly.pdbx_seq_one_letter_code
_entity_poly.pdbx_strand_id
1 'polypeptide(L)'
;MRATTTIITTLASAVSVEAHVAAWARGMYCLNGTEPGVENLNTNTAVNPLWDLPKSQWWMQHDRGCDQFPPADGDSLELPAGGSFTVELAHNRAQTTLSYNGQFTSEWPDGENHPEDWHSPSPDACLDDGAMHTHNESTAAGTAFAISYNSDISKVTMENLAVFTVLEHTPWKRLATYEVPADLPPCPEGGCYCAWLWVPDGCGEPNMYMQNFRCHVTGSNSGKVVAPAKAPKYCGDDKTSCVPGAKQMIAWNQADGNNVEVPQGVSPGYNAKMGWSNGAQNDIFL
;
A
#
# COMPACT_ATOMS: atom_id res chain seq x y z
N MET A 1 14.13 -46.67 -45.78
CA MET A 1 14.25 -45.29 -45.30
C MET A 1 13.16 -45.10 -44.22
N ARG A 2 13.57 -44.94 -42.95
CA ARG A 2 12.64 -44.63 -41.85
C ARG A 2 12.73 -43.13 -41.56
N ALA A 3 11.65 -42.42 -41.73
CA ALA A 3 11.56 -41.03 -41.37
C ALA A 3 11.34 -40.86 -39.87
N THR A 4 12.26 -40.22 -39.21
CA THR A 4 12.14 -39.90 -37.76
C THR A 4 11.50 -38.51 -37.68
N THR A 5 10.26 -38.45 -37.19
CA THR A 5 9.54 -37.21 -36.93
C THR A 5 9.96 -36.68 -35.55
N THR A 6 10.69 -35.58 -35.52
CA THR A 6 11.03 -34.88 -34.29
C THR A 6 9.86 -33.98 -33.88
N ILE A 7 9.20 -34.29 -32.77
CA ILE A 7 8.18 -33.45 -32.18
C ILE A 7 8.91 -32.36 -31.34
N ILE A 8 8.86 -31.13 -31.79
CA ILE A 8 9.31 -29.97 -31.00
C ILE A 8 8.15 -29.55 -30.09
N THR A 9 8.28 -29.87 -28.80
CA THR A 9 7.35 -29.39 -27.79
C THR A 9 7.78 -27.97 -27.41
N THR A 10 7.07 -26.98 -27.89
CA THR A 10 7.18 -25.60 -27.40
C THR A 10 6.56 -25.56 -25.99
N LEU A 11 7.39 -25.40 -24.95
CA LEU A 11 6.92 -24.98 -23.63
C LEU A 11 6.45 -23.52 -23.79
N ALA A 12 5.15 -23.31 -23.80
CA ALA A 12 4.59 -22.00 -23.55
C ALA A 12 4.83 -21.70 -22.06
N SER A 13 5.78 -20.83 -21.76
CA SER A 13 5.88 -20.20 -20.45
C SER A 13 4.62 -19.37 -20.30
N ALA A 14 3.69 -19.80 -19.43
CA ALA A 14 2.65 -18.94 -18.95
C ALA A 14 3.38 -17.82 -18.16
N VAL A 15 3.47 -16.62 -18.74
CA VAL A 15 3.79 -15.43 -18.00
C VAL A 15 2.58 -15.22 -17.11
N SER A 16 2.68 -15.53 -15.82
CA SER A 16 1.72 -15.08 -14.83
C SER A 16 1.83 -13.55 -14.83
N VAL A 17 0.83 -12.88 -15.35
CA VAL A 17 0.65 -11.44 -15.14
C VAL A 17 0.32 -11.32 -13.66
N GLU A 18 1.33 -11.06 -12.83
CA GLU A 18 1.13 -10.77 -11.42
C GLU A 18 0.67 -9.32 -11.32
N ALA A 19 -0.62 -9.17 -11.10
CA ALA A 19 -1.37 -7.93 -11.14
C ALA A 19 -1.46 -7.28 -9.76
N HIS A 20 -0.35 -6.74 -9.20
CA HIS A 20 -0.35 -6.18 -7.85
C HIS A 20 0.67 -5.05 -7.71
N VAL A 21 0.40 -4.11 -6.79
CA VAL A 21 1.23 -2.92 -6.55
C VAL A 21 1.69 -2.88 -5.11
N ALA A 22 2.92 -2.42 -4.89
CA ALA A 22 3.46 -2.08 -3.58
C ALA A 22 4.07 -0.66 -3.60
N ALA A 23 4.17 -0.04 -2.42
CA ALA A 23 4.88 1.22 -2.23
C ALA A 23 6.32 0.95 -1.84
N TRP A 24 7.25 1.14 -2.77
CA TRP A 24 8.67 0.88 -2.58
C TRP A 24 9.39 2.11 -2.06
N ALA A 25 10.05 1.97 -0.92
CA ALA A 25 10.87 3.01 -0.32
C ALA A 25 11.88 2.40 0.66
N ARG A 26 12.89 3.18 1.07
CA ARG A 26 13.74 2.82 2.21
C ARG A 26 12.88 2.67 3.47
N GLY A 27 13.27 1.80 4.36
CA GLY A 27 12.49 1.50 5.56
C GLY A 27 11.41 0.42 5.37
N MET A 28 11.17 -0.02 4.13
CA MET A 28 10.20 -1.06 3.80
C MET A 28 10.66 -2.44 4.28
N TYR A 29 9.76 -3.19 4.86
CA TYR A 29 9.93 -4.63 5.11
C TYR A 29 9.85 -5.41 3.81
N CYS A 30 10.54 -6.55 3.69
CA CYS A 30 10.66 -7.32 2.44
C CYS A 30 11.25 -6.54 1.25
N LEU A 31 11.92 -5.42 1.47
CA LEU A 31 12.55 -4.66 0.37
C LEU A 31 13.48 -5.55 -0.47
N ASN A 32 14.18 -6.47 0.19
CA ASN A 32 15.13 -7.40 -0.42
C ASN A 32 14.55 -8.80 -0.67
N GLY A 33 13.24 -8.99 -0.52
CA GLY A 33 12.59 -10.29 -0.54
C GLY A 33 12.61 -10.99 0.82
N THR A 34 12.42 -12.31 0.82
CA THR A 34 12.29 -13.14 2.04
C THR A 34 13.34 -14.25 2.13
N GLU A 35 14.47 -14.09 1.45
CA GLU A 35 15.60 -15.01 1.56
C GLU A 35 16.69 -14.36 2.42
N PRO A 36 17.08 -14.97 3.59
CA PRO A 36 18.02 -14.36 4.50
C PRO A 36 19.40 -14.12 3.85
N GLY A 37 19.91 -12.88 3.97
CA GLY A 37 21.22 -12.49 3.44
C GLY A 37 21.28 -12.29 1.92
N VAL A 38 20.14 -12.40 1.23
CA VAL A 38 20.04 -12.17 -0.22
C VAL A 38 19.36 -10.84 -0.49
N GLU A 39 19.98 -10.00 -1.33
CA GLU A 39 19.34 -8.83 -1.90
C GLU A 39 18.70 -9.21 -3.25
N ASN A 40 17.40 -9.42 -3.26
CA ASN A 40 16.67 -9.71 -4.49
C ASN A 40 16.19 -8.40 -5.13
N LEU A 41 16.95 -7.90 -6.10
CA LEU A 41 16.64 -6.67 -6.85
C LEU A 41 15.38 -6.81 -7.74
N ASN A 42 14.86 -8.02 -7.90
CA ASN A 42 13.67 -8.32 -8.70
C ASN A 42 12.56 -8.98 -7.87
N THR A 43 12.50 -8.66 -6.57
CA THR A 43 11.45 -9.20 -5.71
C THR A 43 10.10 -8.55 -5.99
N ASN A 44 9.05 -9.37 -5.92
CA ASN A 44 7.64 -8.96 -5.92
C ASN A 44 6.88 -9.52 -4.70
N THR A 45 7.58 -10.07 -3.71
CA THR A 45 6.95 -10.71 -2.55
C THR A 45 5.94 -9.81 -1.83
N ALA A 46 6.25 -8.52 -1.72
CA ALA A 46 5.42 -7.57 -0.97
C ALA A 46 4.18 -7.09 -1.73
N VAL A 47 4.10 -7.30 -3.05
CA VAL A 47 3.01 -6.74 -3.88
C VAL A 47 1.72 -7.57 -3.84
N ASN A 48 1.77 -8.83 -3.39
CA ASN A 48 0.60 -9.71 -3.39
C ASN A 48 -0.51 -9.19 -2.48
N PRO A 49 -1.79 -9.28 -2.87
CA PRO A 49 -2.92 -8.85 -2.07
C PRO A 49 -3.11 -9.75 -0.83
N LEU A 50 -3.91 -9.24 0.09
CA LEU A 50 -4.43 -9.96 1.25
C LEU A 50 -5.92 -10.22 1.01
N TRP A 51 -6.31 -11.47 0.98
CA TRP A 51 -7.67 -11.89 0.68
C TRP A 51 -8.00 -13.20 1.39
N ASP A 52 -9.17 -13.23 2.05
CA ASP A 52 -9.70 -14.40 2.76
C ASP A 52 -8.70 -15.06 3.75
N LEU A 53 -7.87 -14.24 4.38
CA LEU A 53 -6.87 -14.67 5.35
C LEU A 53 -7.35 -14.42 6.79
N PRO A 54 -7.00 -15.27 7.76
CA PRO A 54 -7.16 -14.95 9.17
C PRO A 54 -6.24 -13.77 9.57
N LYS A 55 -6.65 -12.98 10.57
CA LYS A 55 -5.88 -11.82 11.03
C LYS A 55 -4.43 -12.15 11.38
N SER A 56 -4.20 -13.32 11.94
CA SER A 56 -2.85 -13.81 12.25
C SER A 56 -1.94 -14.00 11.03
N GLN A 57 -2.50 -13.99 9.84
CA GLN A 57 -1.76 -14.09 8.58
C GLN A 57 -1.70 -12.76 7.83
N TRP A 58 -2.84 -12.07 7.65
CA TRP A 58 -2.80 -10.82 6.89
C TRP A 58 -2.14 -9.66 7.65
N TRP A 59 -2.18 -9.65 9.00
CA TRP A 59 -1.57 -8.59 9.79
C TRP A 59 -0.07 -8.51 9.54
N MET A 60 0.41 -7.32 9.16
CA MET A 60 1.82 -7.04 8.85
C MET A 60 2.43 -8.00 7.80
N GLN A 61 1.62 -8.53 6.88
CA GLN A 61 2.04 -9.50 5.84
C GLN A 61 2.73 -10.76 6.41
N HIS A 62 2.23 -11.27 7.52
CA HIS A 62 2.77 -12.47 8.15
C HIS A 62 2.60 -13.73 7.28
N ASP A 63 1.57 -13.78 6.42
CA ASP A 63 1.29 -14.86 5.47
C ASP A 63 2.47 -15.19 4.54
N ARG A 64 3.27 -14.18 4.21
CA ARG A 64 4.48 -14.29 3.37
C ARG A 64 5.77 -13.99 4.14
N GLY A 65 5.70 -13.83 5.45
CA GLY A 65 6.83 -13.63 6.35
C GLY A 65 7.47 -12.25 6.29
N CYS A 66 6.83 -11.24 5.64
CA CYS A 66 7.45 -9.91 5.51
C CYS A 66 7.74 -9.23 6.85
N ASP A 67 6.96 -9.50 7.90
CA ASP A 67 7.24 -9.02 9.25
C ASP A 67 8.57 -9.53 9.84
N GLN A 68 9.15 -10.59 9.27
CA GLN A 68 10.42 -11.18 9.67
C GLN A 68 11.64 -10.64 8.88
N PHE A 69 11.40 -9.83 7.84
CA PHE A 69 12.44 -9.27 6.98
C PHE A 69 12.45 -7.74 7.08
N PRO A 70 12.99 -7.20 8.20
CA PRO A 70 13.05 -5.76 8.43
C PRO A 70 13.99 -5.07 7.42
N PRO A 71 13.85 -3.75 7.24
CA PRO A 71 14.84 -2.96 6.52
C PRO A 71 16.22 -3.08 7.16
N ALA A 72 17.26 -2.72 6.40
CA ALA A 72 18.62 -2.68 6.92
C ALA A 72 18.72 -1.75 8.14
N ASP A 73 19.69 -2.01 9.00
CA ASP A 73 19.94 -1.18 10.19
C ASP A 73 20.20 0.27 9.79
N GLY A 74 19.44 1.18 10.38
CA GLY A 74 19.46 2.61 10.08
C GLY A 74 18.59 3.05 8.90
N ASP A 75 18.03 2.12 8.12
CA ASP A 75 17.07 2.48 7.08
C ASP A 75 15.67 2.71 7.67
N SER A 76 15.09 3.86 7.36
CA SER A 76 13.73 4.24 7.72
C SER A 76 13.06 5.07 6.62
N LEU A 77 11.75 5.07 6.59
CA LEU A 77 10.97 6.01 5.79
C LEU A 77 10.91 7.33 6.56
N GLU A 78 11.55 8.36 6.00
CA GLU A 78 11.58 9.69 6.62
C GLU A 78 10.28 10.45 6.37
N LEU A 79 9.68 10.95 7.46
CA LEU A 79 8.41 11.67 7.45
C LEU A 79 8.64 13.11 7.94
N PRO A 80 8.93 14.08 7.04
CA PRO A 80 9.15 15.47 7.44
C PRO A 80 7.83 16.11 7.89
N ALA A 81 7.70 16.44 9.18
CA ALA A 81 6.49 17.05 9.73
C ALA A 81 6.19 18.39 9.03
N GLY A 82 4.96 18.54 8.53
CA GLY A 82 4.55 19.71 7.72
C GLY A 82 5.11 19.74 6.30
N GLY A 83 5.81 18.69 5.89
CA GLY A 83 6.34 18.49 4.53
C GLY A 83 5.64 17.35 3.80
N SER A 84 6.40 16.67 2.95
CA SER A 84 5.92 15.51 2.19
C SER A 84 7.04 14.50 1.98
N PHE A 85 6.67 13.25 1.70
CA PHE A 85 7.59 12.19 1.29
C PHE A 85 7.06 11.49 0.04
N THR A 86 7.96 10.91 -0.73
CA THR A 86 7.61 10.22 -1.98
C THR A 86 8.02 8.76 -1.89
N VAL A 87 7.14 7.88 -2.37
CA VAL A 87 7.41 6.45 -2.58
C VAL A 87 7.22 6.10 -4.04
N GLU A 88 7.74 4.94 -4.45
CA GLU A 88 7.56 4.43 -5.80
C GLU A 88 6.53 3.30 -5.79
N LEU A 89 5.39 3.52 -6.43
CA LEU A 89 4.37 2.49 -6.66
C LEU A 89 4.79 1.65 -7.85
N ALA A 90 4.98 0.35 -7.66
CA ALA A 90 5.40 -0.54 -8.73
C ALA A 90 4.98 -1.99 -8.47
N HIS A 91 4.85 -2.77 -9.54
CA HIS A 91 4.53 -4.20 -9.51
C HIS A 91 5.71 -5.05 -9.03
N ASN A 92 6.91 -4.50 -9.13
CA ASN A 92 8.14 -5.20 -8.79
C ASN A 92 9.20 -4.18 -8.37
N ARG A 93 10.08 -4.54 -7.43
CA ARG A 93 11.21 -3.70 -7.03
C ARG A 93 12.09 -3.29 -8.22
N ALA A 94 12.25 -4.16 -9.23
CA ALA A 94 13.07 -3.87 -10.41
C ALA A 94 12.60 -2.63 -11.18
N GLN A 95 11.29 -2.30 -11.11
CA GLN A 95 10.65 -1.16 -11.75
C GLN A 95 10.77 0.15 -10.95
N THR A 96 11.65 0.17 -9.95
CA THR A 96 11.92 1.34 -9.10
C THR A 96 13.39 1.78 -9.19
N THR A 97 13.67 2.98 -8.71
CA THR A 97 15.06 3.49 -8.60
C THR A 97 15.89 2.75 -7.55
N LEU A 98 15.25 1.92 -6.70
CA LEU A 98 15.91 1.09 -5.67
C LEU A 98 16.59 -0.15 -6.25
N SER A 99 16.44 -0.40 -7.56
CA SER A 99 17.02 -1.53 -8.27
C SER A 99 17.62 -1.10 -9.60
N TYR A 100 18.66 -1.78 -10.04
CA TYR A 100 19.30 -1.63 -11.36
C TYR A 100 19.54 -0.18 -11.78
N ASN A 101 19.83 0.72 -10.82
CA ASN A 101 20.01 2.15 -11.05
C ASN A 101 18.82 2.80 -11.80
N GLY A 102 17.60 2.31 -11.61
CA GLY A 102 16.39 2.82 -12.26
C GLY A 102 16.25 2.45 -13.75
N GLN A 103 17.02 1.50 -14.24
CA GLN A 103 17.04 1.13 -15.67
C GLN A 103 15.66 0.70 -16.20
N PHE A 104 14.80 0.13 -15.35
CA PHE A 104 13.51 -0.42 -15.73
C PHE A 104 12.34 0.43 -15.21
N THR A 105 12.58 1.68 -14.83
CA THR A 105 11.53 2.59 -14.37
C THR A 105 10.80 3.21 -15.56
N SER A 106 9.50 3.45 -15.37
CA SER A 106 8.67 4.28 -16.23
C SER A 106 7.86 5.28 -15.39
N GLU A 107 6.96 6.04 -16.00
CA GLU A 107 6.04 6.89 -15.23
C GLU A 107 4.94 6.08 -14.56
N TRP A 108 4.63 4.88 -15.03
CA TRP A 108 3.60 3.99 -14.48
C TRP A 108 4.20 2.84 -13.67
N PRO A 109 3.40 2.21 -12.78
CA PRO A 109 3.85 1.15 -11.89
C PRO A 109 4.28 -0.15 -12.58
N ASP A 110 3.83 -0.41 -13.80
CA ASP A 110 4.09 -1.64 -14.57
C ASP A 110 5.44 -1.64 -15.30
N GLY A 111 6.17 -0.51 -15.27
CA GLY A 111 7.44 -0.35 -15.99
C GLY A 111 7.29 -0.01 -17.48
N GLU A 112 6.06 0.14 -17.97
CA GLU A 112 5.75 0.52 -19.34
C GLU A 112 5.37 2.00 -19.43
N ASN A 113 5.32 2.55 -20.64
CA ASN A 113 4.87 3.92 -20.88
C ASN A 113 3.48 3.90 -21.49
N HIS A 114 2.57 4.65 -20.90
CA HIS A 114 1.20 4.82 -21.37
C HIS A 114 0.93 6.27 -21.74
N PRO A 115 -0.11 6.56 -22.56
CA PRO A 115 -0.55 7.93 -22.78
C PRO A 115 -1.16 8.53 -21.51
N GLU A 116 -1.15 9.86 -21.38
CA GLU A 116 -1.72 10.55 -20.20
C GLU A 116 -3.22 10.29 -19.99
N ASP A 117 -3.96 10.01 -21.07
CA ASP A 117 -5.37 9.64 -21.06
C ASP A 117 -5.59 8.12 -21.04
N TRP A 118 -4.62 7.36 -20.54
CA TRP A 118 -4.74 5.91 -20.44
C TRP A 118 -5.99 5.52 -19.65
N HIS A 119 -6.78 4.66 -20.24
CA HIS A 119 -8.04 4.19 -19.66
C HIS A 119 -8.38 2.78 -20.17
N SER A 120 -9.29 2.14 -19.49
CA SER A 120 -9.80 0.82 -19.89
C SER A 120 -10.49 0.86 -21.26
N PRO A 121 -10.50 -0.26 -21.99
CA PRO A 121 -11.09 -0.32 -23.33
C PRO A 121 -12.62 -0.09 -23.35
N SER A 122 -13.29 -0.23 -22.21
CA SER A 122 -14.72 0.05 -22.07
C SER A 122 -15.07 0.46 -20.63
N PRO A 123 -16.22 1.12 -20.38
CA PRO A 123 -16.64 1.51 -19.03
C PRO A 123 -16.83 0.34 -18.06
N ASP A 124 -17.08 -0.86 -18.57
CA ASP A 124 -17.32 -2.06 -17.76
C ASP A 124 -16.04 -2.92 -17.56
N ALA A 125 -14.93 -2.54 -18.21
CA ALA A 125 -13.65 -3.25 -18.10
C ALA A 125 -12.68 -2.50 -17.19
N CYS A 126 -11.82 -3.23 -16.50
CA CYS A 126 -10.63 -2.67 -15.86
C CYS A 126 -9.54 -2.40 -16.90
N LEU A 127 -8.48 -1.69 -16.54
CA LEU A 127 -7.28 -1.57 -17.34
C LEU A 127 -6.74 -2.97 -17.70
N ASP A 128 -6.14 -3.08 -18.89
CA ASP A 128 -5.61 -4.36 -19.41
C ASP A 128 -4.45 -4.90 -18.54
N ASP A 129 -3.75 -4.04 -17.85
CA ASP A 129 -2.69 -4.40 -16.91
C ASP A 129 -3.24 -5.20 -15.70
N GLY A 130 -4.51 -5.05 -15.34
CA GLY A 130 -5.16 -5.78 -14.26
C GLY A 130 -4.66 -5.47 -12.85
N ALA A 131 -3.44 -4.99 -12.68
CA ALA A 131 -2.76 -4.73 -11.41
C ALA A 131 -3.18 -3.43 -10.75
N MET A 132 -3.57 -2.48 -11.57
CA MET A 132 -3.99 -1.15 -11.11
C MET A 132 -5.40 -1.16 -10.53
N HIS A 133 -6.18 -2.21 -10.76
CA HIS A 133 -7.54 -2.38 -10.26
C HIS A 133 -8.42 -1.12 -10.43
N THR A 134 -8.35 -0.47 -11.57
CA THR A 134 -9.08 0.74 -11.90
C THR A 134 -9.42 0.82 -13.38
N HIS A 135 -10.31 1.73 -13.77
CA HIS A 135 -10.64 2.02 -15.17
C HIS A 135 -9.76 3.13 -15.75
N ASN A 136 -9.38 4.10 -14.92
CA ASN A 136 -8.54 5.25 -15.23
C ASN A 136 -8.10 5.93 -13.93
N GLU A 137 -7.33 7.01 -14.01
CA GLU A 137 -6.85 7.76 -12.85
C GLU A 137 -7.96 8.20 -11.90
N SER A 138 -9.04 8.79 -12.45
CA SER A 138 -10.11 9.37 -11.61
C SER A 138 -10.92 8.34 -10.82
N THR A 139 -10.84 7.06 -11.21
CA THR A 139 -11.51 5.94 -10.53
C THR A 139 -10.57 5.13 -9.64
N ALA A 140 -9.28 5.47 -9.60
CA ALA A 140 -8.36 4.84 -8.66
C ALA A 140 -8.77 5.15 -7.21
N ALA A 141 -8.78 4.10 -6.36
CA ALA A 141 -9.50 4.09 -5.08
C ALA A 141 -8.93 5.02 -3.99
N GLY A 142 -7.68 5.46 -4.16
CA GLY A 142 -6.90 6.14 -3.13
C GLY A 142 -6.10 5.16 -2.27
N THR A 143 -4.96 5.63 -1.80
CA THR A 143 -4.04 4.91 -0.90
C THR A 143 -3.72 5.73 0.33
N ALA A 144 -3.19 5.10 1.38
CA ALA A 144 -2.92 5.79 2.63
C ALA A 144 -1.61 5.32 3.27
N PHE A 145 -1.10 6.14 4.19
CA PHE A 145 -0.13 5.70 5.18
C PHE A 145 -0.69 5.86 6.60
N ALA A 146 -0.41 4.85 7.43
CA ALA A 146 -0.71 4.87 8.86
C ALA A 146 0.57 4.79 9.67
N ILE A 147 0.54 5.29 10.93
CA ILE A 147 1.68 5.34 11.84
C ILE A 147 1.31 4.81 13.22
N SER A 148 2.24 4.07 13.84
CA SER A 148 2.22 3.65 15.24
C SER A 148 3.49 4.11 15.95
N TYR A 149 3.32 4.67 17.15
CA TYR A 149 4.42 5.15 18.00
C TYR A 149 5.00 4.04 18.90
N ASN A 150 4.82 2.79 18.51
CA ASN A 150 5.53 1.66 19.14
C ASN A 150 6.82 1.38 18.37
N SER A 151 7.92 1.16 19.08
CA SER A 151 9.20 0.75 18.49
C SER A 151 9.37 -0.78 18.40
N ASP A 152 8.35 -1.52 18.77
CA ASP A 152 8.26 -2.99 18.71
C ASP A 152 7.05 -3.38 17.84
N ILE A 153 7.31 -4.04 16.72
CA ILE A 153 6.26 -4.44 15.75
C ILE A 153 5.20 -5.33 16.39
N SER A 154 5.57 -6.16 17.38
CA SER A 154 4.64 -7.04 18.09
C SER A 154 3.60 -6.30 18.95
N LYS A 155 3.86 -5.02 19.25
CA LYS A 155 2.96 -4.13 20.00
C LYS A 155 2.13 -3.21 19.12
N VAL A 156 2.32 -3.27 17.80
CA VAL A 156 1.46 -2.54 16.88
C VAL A 156 0.11 -3.24 16.79
N THR A 157 -0.96 -2.46 16.98
CA THR A 157 -2.34 -2.95 16.93
C THR A 157 -3.19 -2.05 16.04
N MET A 158 -4.40 -2.48 15.71
CA MET A 158 -5.34 -1.66 14.93
C MET A 158 -5.62 -0.30 15.60
N GLU A 159 -5.69 -0.27 16.93
CA GLU A 159 -6.03 0.92 17.71
C GLU A 159 -4.87 1.92 17.80
N ASN A 160 -3.64 1.48 17.67
CA ASN A 160 -2.46 2.35 17.73
C ASN A 160 -1.78 2.58 16.38
N LEU A 161 -2.34 2.05 15.29
CA LEU A 161 -1.92 2.30 13.91
C LEU A 161 -2.93 3.25 13.24
N ALA A 162 -2.68 4.56 13.32
CA ALA A 162 -3.60 5.60 12.83
C ALA A 162 -3.23 6.05 11.42
N VAL A 163 -4.22 6.11 10.51
CA VAL A 163 -4.04 6.73 9.18
C VAL A 163 -3.74 8.21 9.36
N PHE A 164 -2.57 8.66 8.87
CA PHE A 164 -2.12 10.06 9.00
C PHE A 164 -2.09 10.82 7.68
N THR A 165 -2.14 10.13 6.55
CA THR A 165 -2.19 10.75 5.22
C THR A 165 -2.90 9.86 4.22
N VAL A 166 -3.57 10.47 3.26
CA VAL A 166 -4.29 9.81 2.16
C VAL A 166 -3.92 10.51 0.86
N LEU A 167 -3.77 9.73 -0.20
CA LEU A 167 -3.56 10.25 -1.55
C LEU A 167 -4.65 9.68 -2.46
N GLU A 168 -5.59 10.53 -2.86
CA GLU A 168 -6.67 10.18 -3.79
C GLU A 168 -6.11 9.85 -5.18
N HIS A 169 -6.86 9.15 -5.99
CA HIS A 169 -6.51 8.78 -7.37
C HIS A 169 -5.19 7.98 -7.49
N THR A 170 -4.90 7.15 -6.47
CA THR A 170 -3.76 6.23 -6.46
C THR A 170 -4.22 4.80 -6.16
N PRO A 171 -3.44 3.76 -6.58
CA PRO A 171 -2.23 3.84 -7.40
C PRO A 171 -2.53 4.29 -8.83
N TRP A 172 -1.67 5.11 -9.43
CA TRP A 172 -1.77 5.54 -10.83
C TRP A 172 -0.40 5.76 -11.45
N LYS A 173 0.33 6.80 -11.04
CA LYS A 173 1.72 7.01 -11.44
C LYS A 173 2.69 6.32 -10.47
N ARG A 174 3.88 5.98 -10.95
CA ARG A 174 4.93 5.38 -10.12
C ARG A 174 5.30 6.25 -8.92
N LEU A 175 5.49 7.55 -9.12
CA LEU A 175 5.82 8.46 -8.03
C LEU A 175 4.55 8.92 -7.31
N ALA A 176 4.42 8.55 -6.05
CA ALA A 176 3.33 8.96 -5.17
C ALA A 176 3.88 9.78 -4.00
N THR A 177 3.42 11.04 -3.88
CA THR A 177 3.88 12.00 -2.87
C THR A 177 2.77 12.26 -1.86
N TYR A 178 3.06 11.96 -0.59
CA TYR A 178 2.12 12.07 0.53
C TYR A 178 2.51 13.25 1.42
N GLU A 179 1.51 14.02 1.84
CA GLU A 179 1.69 15.08 2.82
C GLU A 179 1.78 14.53 4.24
N VAL A 180 2.60 15.18 5.08
CA VAL A 180 2.77 14.80 6.50
C VAL A 180 2.15 15.90 7.39
N PRO A 181 1.27 15.57 8.35
CA PRO A 181 0.74 16.53 9.28
C PRO A 181 1.85 17.30 9.99
N ALA A 182 1.72 18.64 10.09
CA ALA A 182 2.72 19.49 10.75
C ALA A 182 2.88 19.17 12.25
N ASP A 183 1.80 18.70 12.87
CA ASP A 183 1.74 18.37 14.28
C ASP A 183 2.10 16.89 14.59
N LEU A 184 2.55 16.13 13.60
CA LEU A 184 2.94 14.73 13.82
C LEU A 184 4.13 14.69 14.81
N PRO A 185 3.99 14.06 16.00
CA PRO A 185 5.05 14.12 17.03
C PRO A 185 6.28 13.31 16.62
N PRO A 186 7.46 13.57 17.22
CA PRO A 186 8.65 12.79 16.97
C PRO A 186 8.45 11.32 17.42
N CYS A 187 9.07 10.39 16.70
CA CYS A 187 9.07 8.99 17.09
C CYS A 187 9.83 8.76 18.40
N PRO A 188 9.48 7.72 19.19
CA PRO A 188 10.28 7.30 20.33
C PRO A 188 11.65 6.77 19.91
N GLU A 189 12.53 6.55 20.89
CA GLU A 189 13.77 5.82 20.65
C GLU A 189 13.46 4.45 20.03
N GLY A 190 14.17 4.09 18.96
CA GLY A 190 13.91 2.90 18.15
C GLY A 190 12.93 3.12 16.97
N GLY A 191 12.40 4.33 16.80
CA GLY A 191 11.56 4.71 15.66
C GLY A 191 10.08 4.41 15.82
N CYS A 192 9.34 4.60 14.75
CA CYS A 192 7.92 4.28 14.61
C CYS A 192 7.75 3.13 13.60
N TYR A 193 6.55 2.53 13.59
CA TYR A 193 6.10 1.67 12.50
C TYR A 193 5.06 2.37 11.67
N CYS A 194 5.18 2.21 10.35
CA CYS A 194 4.21 2.70 9.39
C CYS A 194 3.69 1.55 8.51
N ALA A 195 2.54 1.77 7.90
CA ALA A 195 2.02 0.87 6.87
C ALA A 195 1.47 1.68 5.70
N TRP A 196 1.85 1.30 4.47
CA TRP A 196 1.13 1.69 3.27
C TRP A 196 -0.08 0.79 3.10
N LEU A 197 -1.20 1.37 2.68
CA LEU A 197 -2.52 0.76 2.71
C LEU A 197 -3.27 1.07 1.43
N TRP A 198 -3.93 0.05 0.86
CA TRP A 198 -4.77 0.20 -0.31
C TRP A 198 -5.92 -0.81 -0.29
N VAL A 199 -7.09 -0.38 -0.72
CA VAL A 199 -8.24 -1.23 -1.04
C VAL A 199 -8.74 -0.79 -2.41
N PRO A 200 -8.65 -1.64 -3.45
CA PRO A 200 -9.14 -1.33 -4.79
C PRO A 200 -10.64 -1.08 -4.84
N ASP A 201 -11.10 -0.21 -5.73
CA ASP A 201 -12.51 0.12 -5.90
C ASP A 201 -13.08 -0.50 -7.17
N GLY A 202 -13.70 -1.66 -7.03
CA GLY A 202 -14.61 -2.21 -8.03
C GLY A 202 -13.99 -2.83 -9.28
N CYS A 203 -12.67 -2.78 -9.45
CA CYS A 203 -11.98 -3.45 -10.53
C CYS A 203 -11.20 -4.67 -10.03
N GLY A 204 -11.59 -5.85 -10.45
CA GLY A 204 -10.96 -7.11 -10.05
C GLY A 204 -11.54 -7.68 -8.76
N GLU A 205 -10.74 -8.46 -8.05
CA GLU A 205 -11.15 -9.17 -6.85
C GLU A 205 -11.20 -8.25 -5.62
N PRO A 206 -12.14 -8.48 -4.68
CA PRO A 206 -12.24 -7.72 -3.45
C PRO A 206 -11.10 -8.10 -2.49
N ASN A 207 -10.02 -7.38 -2.53
CA ASN A 207 -8.83 -7.60 -1.72
C ASN A 207 -8.36 -6.31 -1.02
N MET A 208 -7.38 -6.41 -0.15
CA MET A 208 -6.71 -5.27 0.47
C MET A 208 -5.19 -5.45 0.43
N TYR A 209 -4.49 -4.35 0.65
CA TYR A 209 -3.02 -4.31 0.73
C TYR A 209 -2.59 -3.64 2.02
N MET A 210 -1.59 -4.19 2.66
CA MET A 210 -0.91 -3.64 3.81
C MET A 210 0.57 -3.91 3.67
N GLN A 211 1.41 -2.88 3.79
CA GLN A 211 2.85 -3.02 3.64
C GLN A 211 3.60 -2.27 4.73
N ASN A 212 4.50 -2.96 5.40
CA ASN A 212 5.14 -2.49 6.61
C ASN A 212 6.39 -1.66 6.35
N PHE A 213 6.62 -0.66 7.20
CA PHE A 213 7.82 0.17 7.21
C PHE A 213 8.32 0.42 8.63
N ARG A 214 9.64 0.54 8.79
CA ARG A 214 10.18 1.40 9.83
C ARG A 214 10.11 2.84 9.34
N CYS A 215 9.65 3.75 10.19
CA CYS A 215 9.56 5.16 9.82
C CYS A 215 10.06 6.05 10.94
N HIS A 216 10.45 7.28 10.56
CA HIS A 216 10.97 8.27 11.47
C HIS A 216 10.42 9.65 11.13
N VAL A 217 9.81 10.34 12.12
CA VAL A 217 9.32 11.71 11.95
C VAL A 217 10.45 12.68 12.16
N THR A 218 10.73 13.50 11.13
CA THR A 218 11.79 14.51 11.16
C THR A 218 11.23 15.93 11.24
N GLY A 219 12.00 16.88 11.79
CA GLY A 219 11.64 18.27 11.84
C GLY A 219 10.50 18.61 12.80
N SER A 220 10.01 17.65 13.59
CA SER A 220 8.91 17.87 14.53
C SER A 220 9.41 18.31 15.89
N ASN A 221 8.72 19.31 16.45
CA ASN A 221 8.80 19.71 17.86
C ASN A 221 7.41 19.62 18.53
N SER A 222 6.48 18.91 17.93
CA SER A 222 5.10 18.80 18.42
C SER A 222 5.06 18.03 19.74
N GLY A 223 4.34 18.57 20.71
CA GLY A 223 3.96 17.90 21.94
C GLY A 223 2.60 17.22 21.88
N LYS A 224 1.95 17.19 20.69
CA LYS A 224 0.66 16.53 20.51
C LYS A 224 0.82 15.01 20.56
N VAL A 225 -0.28 14.35 20.81
CA VAL A 225 -0.36 12.88 20.85
C VAL A 225 -1.38 12.45 19.82
N VAL A 226 -1.03 11.45 19.00
CA VAL A 226 -1.98 10.83 18.08
C VAL A 226 -3.02 10.06 18.90
N ALA A 227 -4.29 10.35 18.66
CA ALA A 227 -5.39 9.70 19.36
C ALA A 227 -5.46 8.20 19.03
N PRO A 228 -5.98 7.36 19.93
CA PRO A 228 -6.31 5.99 19.61
C PRO A 228 -7.24 5.91 18.39
N ALA A 229 -6.85 5.11 17.41
CA ALA A 229 -7.57 5.00 16.15
C ALA A 229 -8.86 4.19 16.31
N LYS A 230 -9.96 4.70 15.78
CA LYS A 230 -11.27 4.04 15.76
C LYS A 230 -11.48 3.31 14.44
N ALA A 231 -12.24 2.22 14.47
CA ALA A 231 -12.66 1.54 13.24
C ALA A 231 -13.35 2.54 12.28
N PRO A 232 -12.98 2.57 10.98
CA PRO A 232 -13.63 3.44 10.02
C PRO A 232 -15.07 2.99 9.76
N LYS A 233 -15.90 3.91 9.27
CA LYS A 233 -17.28 3.62 8.90
C LYS A 233 -17.55 4.13 7.49
N TYR A 234 -18.20 3.32 6.66
CA TYR A 234 -18.70 3.79 5.38
C TYR A 234 -19.80 4.82 5.60
N CYS A 235 -19.57 6.04 5.22
CA CYS A 235 -20.50 7.16 5.36
C CYS A 235 -21.08 7.64 4.01
N GLY A 236 -20.53 7.17 2.89
CA GLY A 236 -21.04 7.53 1.57
C GLY A 236 -21.06 9.04 1.37
N ASP A 237 -22.24 9.56 1.00
CA ASP A 237 -22.45 10.99 0.79
C ASP A 237 -22.83 11.76 2.06
N ASP A 238 -23.22 11.05 3.14
CA ASP A 238 -23.52 11.64 4.45
C ASP A 238 -22.27 11.81 5.30
N LYS A 239 -21.55 12.90 5.10
CA LYS A 239 -20.32 13.21 5.83
C LYS A 239 -20.50 13.34 7.34
N THR A 240 -21.73 13.59 7.82
CA THR A 240 -22.03 13.71 9.25
C THR A 240 -22.04 12.36 9.96
N SER A 241 -22.19 11.28 9.22
CA SER A 241 -22.15 9.91 9.72
C SER A 241 -20.74 9.29 9.76
N CYS A 242 -19.75 9.98 9.22
CA CYS A 242 -18.35 9.53 9.24
C CYS A 242 -17.78 9.53 10.66
N VAL A 243 -16.81 8.66 10.92
CA VAL A 243 -16.03 8.66 12.16
C VAL A 243 -15.05 9.83 12.14
N PRO A 244 -15.13 10.77 13.09
CA PRO A 244 -14.18 11.86 13.18
C PRO A 244 -12.86 11.44 13.88
N GLY A 245 -11.79 12.15 13.58
CA GLY A 245 -10.48 11.98 14.20
C GLY A 245 -9.72 10.75 13.68
N ALA A 246 -8.81 10.25 14.51
CA ALA A 246 -7.94 9.14 14.15
C ALA A 246 -8.72 7.87 13.78
N LYS A 247 -8.46 7.34 12.60
CA LYS A 247 -9.08 6.13 12.06
C LYS A 247 -8.03 5.05 11.79
N GLN A 248 -8.42 3.79 12.07
CA GLN A 248 -7.66 2.59 11.75
C GLN A 248 -7.54 2.40 10.24
N MET A 249 -6.60 1.55 9.83
CA MET A 249 -6.62 1.00 8.49
C MET A 249 -7.95 0.29 8.19
N ILE A 250 -8.31 0.21 6.92
CA ILE A 250 -9.42 -0.62 6.48
C ILE A 250 -8.96 -2.08 6.50
N ALA A 251 -9.63 -2.92 7.28
CA ALA A 251 -9.54 -4.38 7.19
C ALA A 251 -10.87 -4.88 6.62
N TRP A 252 -10.80 -5.45 5.41
CA TRP A 252 -11.98 -5.79 4.64
C TRP A 252 -11.78 -7.07 3.83
N ASN A 253 -12.85 -7.85 3.72
CA ASN A 253 -12.91 -9.10 2.95
C ASN A 253 -11.84 -10.12 3.33
N GLN A 254 -11.59 -10.23 4.63
CA GLN A 254 -10.71 -11.22 5.22
C GLN A 254 -11.54 -12.28 5.97
N ALA A 255 -10.95 -13.45 6.24
CA ALA A 255 -11.61 -14.51 6.99
C ALA A 255 -12.00 -14.07 8.41
N ASP A 256 -11.17 -13.21 9.03
CA ASP A 256 -11.48 -12.54 10.30
C ASP A 256 -10.76 -11.21 10.45
N GLY A 257 -11.10 -10.43 11.49
CA GLY A 257 -10.48 -9.15 11.82
C GLY A 257 -10.99 -7.98 10.99
N ASN A 258 -12.03 -8.15 10.17
CA ASN A 258 -12.67 -7.06 9.44
C ASN A 258 -13.20 -5.99 10.40
N ASN A 259 -13.06 -4.72 10.03
CA ASN A 259 -13.48 -3.59 10.86
C ASN A 259 -14.41 -2.60 10.16
N VAL A 260 -14.87 -2.93 8.96
CA VAL A 260 -15.78 -2.08 8.18
C VAL A 260 -16.85 -2.93 7.50
N GLU A 261 -18.07 -2.39 7.49
CA GLU A 261 -19.19 -2.90 6.70
C GLU A 261 -19.53 -1.88 5.61
N VAL A 262 -19.77 -2.37 4.40
CA VAL A 262 -20.14 -1.56 3.24
C VAL A 262 -21.42 -2.11 2.58
N PRO A 263 -22.19 -1.30 1.85
CA PRO A 263 -23.33 -1.79 1.07
C PRO A 263 -22.90 -2.88 0.08
N GLN A 264 -23.84 -3.74 -0.27
CA GLN A 264 -23.58 -4.79 -1.27
C GLN A 264 -23.13 -4.19 -2.60
N GLY A 265 -22.04 -4.73 -3.15
CA GLY A 265 -21.45 -4.27 -4.41
C GLY A 265 -20.62 -3.00 -4.30
N VAL A 266 -20.31 -2.56 -3.08
CA VAL A 266 -19.44 -1.42 -2.82
C VAL A 266 -18.15 -1.90 -2.17
N SER A 267 -17.01 -1.39 -2.62
CA SER A 267 -15.71 -1.56 -1.93
C SER A 267 -15.44 -0.33 -1.06
N PRO A 268 -14.89 -0.52 0.15
CA PRO A 268 -14.35 0.62 0.91
C PRO A 268 -13.07 1.13 0.24
N GLY A 269 -12.68 2.36 0.53
CA GLY A 269 -11.44 2.94 -0.01
C GLY A 269 -10.91 4.07 0.85
N TYR A 270 -9.65 4.46 0.63
CA TYR A 270 -9.06 5.60 1.35
C TYR A 270 -9.47 6.91 0.70
N ASN A 271 -10.70 7.33 0.95
CA ASN A 271 -11.32 8.50 0.31
C ASN A 271 -12.44 9.10 1.17
N ALA A 272 -13.09 10.12 0.64
CA ALA A 272 -14.13 10.88 1.32
C ALA A 272 -15.38 10.05 1.70
N LYS A 273 -15.68 8.91 1.03
CA LYS A 273 -16.81 8.03 1.40
C LYS A 273 -16.59 7.28 2.70
N MET A 274 -15.34 7.22 3.16
CA MET A 274 -14.92 6.62 4.42
C MET A 274 -14.47 7.67 5.45
N GLY A 275 -14.69 8.97 5.17
CA GLY A 275 -14.39 10.08 6.06
C GLY A 275 -12.92 10.51 6.09
N TRP A 276 -12.14 10.22 5.06
CA TRP A 276 -10.83 10.83 4.87
C TRP A 276 -10.88 11.96 3.86
N SER A 277 -10.01 12.94 4.06
CA SER A 277 -9.70 13.98 3.06
C SER A 277 -8.41 13.62 2.34
N ASN A 278 -8.22 14.13 1.13
CA ASN A 278 -6.93 14.04 0.45
C ASN A 278 -5.86 14.81 1.24
N GLY A 279 -4.64 14.29 1.30
CA GLY A 279 -3.50 14.87 2.00
C GLY A 279 -3.41 14.50 3.48
N ALA A 280 -2.76 15.37 4.26
CA ALA A 280 -2.49 15.17 5.68
C ALA A 280 -3.77 15.17 6.52
N GLN A 281 -3.93 14.18 7.42
CA GLN A 281 -5.05 14.08 8.33
C GLN A 281 -4.75 14.86 9.61
N ASN A 282 -5.19 16.13 9.69
CA ASN A 282 -4.85 17.03 10.78
C ASN A 282 -5.79 16.93 11.99
N ASP A 283 -6.82 16.09 11.93
CA ASP A 283 -7.82 15.85 12.97
C ASP A 283 -7.50 14.65 13.88
N ILE A 284 -6.33 14.02 13.72
CA ILE A 284 -5.95 12.78 14.40
C ILE A 284 -5.34 12.98 15.80
N PHE A 285 -5.20 14.20 16.28
CA PHE A 285 -4.52 14.52 17.54
C PHE A 285 -5.49 14.75 18.69
N LEU A 286 -4.99 14.46 19.93
CA LEU A 286 -5.67 14.78 21.20
C LEU A 286 -5.52 16.26 21.53
#